data_46ec23f1f6fa6c280945e4e3577d9e4b
#
_entry.id   46ec23f1f6fa6c280945e4e3577d9e4b
#
_cell.length_a   1.000
_cell.length_b   1.000
_cell.length_c   1.000
_cell.angle_alpha   90.00
_cell.angle_beta   90.00
_cell.angle_gamma   90.00
#
_symmetry.space_group_name_H-M   'P 1'
#
loop_
_entity.id
_entity.type
_entity.pdbx_description
1 polymer ?
#
loop_
_entity_poly.entity_id
_entity_poly.type
_entity_poly.pdbx_seq_one_letter_code
_entity_poly.pdbx_strand_id
1 'polypeptide(L)'
;RYTRIEEIFDLTQYLVTMKKLLFVAVAAMTLAGTVNAQGVKGDVKAAESKVAMCIGCHAISGYRSSFPEIYTVPMIGGQNAEYIVAALQAYKKGERKHPTMRGIAGSLTDQDMADLAVYYSAQTSATTINKLK
;
A
#
# COMPACT_ATOMS: atom_id res chain seq x y z
N ARG A 1 -23.68 35.57 51.10
CA ARG A 1 -24.69 35.15 50.07
C ARG A 1 -24.26 35.58 48.65
N TYR A 2 -23.42 36.59 48.53
CA TYR A 2 -22.97 37.14 47.20
C TYR A 2 -21.89 36.31 46.53
N THR A 3 -20.98 35.75 47.27
CA THR A 3 -19.79 34.97 46.81
C THR A 3 -20.16 33.69 46.05
N ARG A 4 -21.27 33.05 46.39
CA ARG A 4 -21.68 31.79 45.75
C ARG A 4 -22.23 31.96 44.33
N ILE A 5 -22.76 33.16 44.01
CA ILE A 5 -23.30 33.44 42.66
C ILE A 5 -22.16 33.71 41.67
N GLU A 6 -21.09 34.35 42.12
CA GLU A 6 -19.92 34.59 41.29
C GLU A 6 -19.16 33.31 40.95
N GLU A 7 -19.02 32.38 41.90
CA GLU A 7 -18.41 31.07 41.67
C GLU A 7 -19.22 30.24 40.64
N ILE A 8 -20.56 30.27 40.72
CA ILE A 8 -21.41 29.55 39.77
C ILE A 8 -21.30 30.15 38.35
N PHE A 9 -21.21 31.49 38.30
CA PHE A 9 -21.08 32.20 37.02
C PHE A 9 -19.75 31.89 36.34
N ASP A 10 -18.66 31.84 37.09
CA ASP A 10 -17.30 31.53 36.60
C ASP A 10 -17.21 30.06 36.13
N LEU A 11 -17.78 29.12 36.88
CA LEU A 11 -17.89 27.71 36.48
C LEU A 11 -18.68 27.54 35.19
N THR A 12 -19.74 28.32 35.02
CA THR A 12 -20.59 28.25 33.81
C THR A 12 -19.81 28.75 32.58
N GLN A 13 -19.07 29.84 32.73
CA GLN A 13 -18.21 30.39 31.65
C GLN A 13 -17.08 29.42 31.30
N TYR A 14 -16.47 28.79 32.28
CA TYR A 14 -15.45 27.77 32.06
C TYR A 14 -15.97 26.58 31.30
N LEU A 15 -17.14 26.03 31.63
CA LEU A 15 -17.79 24.93 30.95
C LEU A 15 -18.15 25.28 29.49
N VAL A 16 -18.64 26.50 29.25
CA VAL A 16 -18.96 26.98 27.88
C VAL A 16 -17.70 27.08 27.03
N THR A 17 -16.60 27.58 27.62
CA THR A 17 -15.32 27.72 26.92
C THR A 17 -14.71 26.36 26.61
N MET A 18 -14.74 25.42 27.54
CA MET A 18 -14.30 24.04 27.35
C MET A 18 -15.09 23.33 26.23
N LYS A 19 -16.41 23.51 26.20
CA LYS A 19 -17.24 22.95 25.09
C LYS A 19 -16.85 23.53 23.75
N LYS A 20 -16.61 24.84 23.64
CA LYS A 20 -16.17 25.47 22.38
C LYS A 20 -14.81 24.96 21.92
N LEU A 21 -13.86 24.78 22.84
CA LEU A 21 -12.53 24.21 22.54
C LEU A 21 -12.61 22.76 22.08
N LEU A 22 -13.48 21.95 22.71
CA LEU A 22 -13.74 20.57 22.28
C LEU A 22 -14.34 20.50 20.88
N PHE A 23 -15.31 21.37 20.56
CA PHE A 23 -15.91 21.42 19.21
C PHE A 23 -14.88 21.81 18.14
N VAL A 24 -13.99 22.78 18.43
CA VAL A 24 -12.92 23.19 17.52
C VAL A 24 -11.90 22.06 17.32
N ALA A 25 -11.54 21.33 18.37
CA ALA A 25 -10.62 20.20 18.31
C ALA A 25 -11.20 19.05 17.48
N VAL A 26 -12.48 18.72 17.64
CA VAL A 26 -13.15 17.68 16.85
C VAL A 26 -13.28 18.10 15.38
N ALA A 27 -13.62 19.36 15.09
CA ALA A 27 -13.68 19.89 13.72
C ALA A 27 -12.31 19.87 13.03
N ALA A 28 -11.23 20.16 13.75
CA ALA A 28 -9.87 20.08 13.22
C ALA A 28 -9.43 18.65 12.88
N MET A 29 -9.86 17.64 13.66
CA MET A 29 -9.57 16.22 13.36
C MET A 29 -10.28 15.71 12.11
N THR A 30 -11.44 16.24 11.74
CA THR A 30 -12.18 15.81 10.54
C THR A 30 -11.59 16.35 9.23
N LEU A 31 -10.80 17.42 9.27
CA LEU A 31 -10.12 17.96 8.07
C LEU A 31 -8.79 17.25 7.73
N ALA A 32 -8.25 16.44 8.62
CA ALA A 32 -6.94 15.81 8.43
C ALA A 32 -6.96 14.48 7.66
N GLY A 33 -8.06 14.07 7.05
CA GLY A 33 -8.27 12.69 6.62
C GLY A 33 -8.69 12.42 5.19
N THR A 34 -8.46 13.30 4.21
CA THR A 34 -8.52 12.87 2.81
C THR A 34 -7.12 12.50 2.31
N VAL A 35 -6.61 11.36 2.76
CA VAL A 35 -5.56 10.67 2.01
C VAL A 35 -6.20 10.30 0.66
N ASN A 36 -5.94 11.09 -0.36
CA ASN A 36 -6.22 10.69 -1.73
C ASN A 36 -5.36 9.43 -2.01
N ALA A 37 -5.96 8.28 -1.88
CA ALA A 37 -5.47 7.06 -2.49
C ALA A 37 -5.60 7.24 -4.01
N GLN A 38 -4.69 7.99 -4.60
CA GLN A 38 -4.55 8.00 -6.05
C GLN A 38 -4.08 6.59 -6.40
N GLY A 39 -4.97 5.81 -7.02
CA GLY A 39 -4.66 4.47 -7.48
C GLY A 39 -3.40 4.49 -8.34
N VAL A 40 -2.66 3.39 -8.31
CA VAL A 40 -1.41 3.23 -9.07
C VAL A 40 -1.67 3.53 -10.54
N LYS A 41 -1.00 4.54 -11.09
CA LYS A 41 -1.07 4.91 -12.51
C LYS A 41 -0.03 4.09 -13.28
N GLY A 42 -0.43 2.93 -13.78
CA GLY A 42 0.39 2.08 -14.63
C GLY A 42 -0.28 1.76 -15.96
N ASP A 43 0.50 1.27 -16.92
CA ASP A 43 0.04 0.81 -18.24
C ASP A 43 0.24 -0.71 -18.36
N VAL A 44 -0.87 -1.44 -18.49
CA VAL A 44 -0.88 -2.90 -18.64
C VAL A 44 -0.10 -3.34 -19.88
N LYS A 45 -0.21 -2.60 -20.99
CA LYS A 45 0.47 -2.93 -22.25
C LYS A 45 1.99 -2.71 -22.14
N ALA A 46 2.41 -1.64 -21.47
CA ALA A 46 3.82 -1.39 -21.20
C ALA A 46 4.44 -2.47 -20.32
N ALA A 47 3.66 -3.05 -19.39
CA ALA A 47 4.10 -4.15 -18.55
C ALA A 47 4.43 -5.43 -19.33
N GLU A 48 3.76 -5.70 -20.47
CA GLU A 48 3.91 -6.96 -21.23
C GLU A 48 5.35 -7.23 -21.64
N SER A 49 6.14 -6.20 -21.93
CA SER A 49 7.56 -6.35 -22.26
C SER A 49 8.45 -6.66 -21.04
N LYS A 50 7.94 -6.46 -19.83
CA LYS A 50 8.68 -6.55 -18.56
C LYS A 50 8.33 -7.79 -17.73
N VAL A 51 7.18 -8.42 -17.99
CA VAL A 51 6.68 -9.56 -17.21
C VAL A 51 7.57 -10.80 -17.28
N ALA A 52 8.40 -10.93 -18.32
CA ALA A 52 9.24 -12.11 -18.53
C ALA A 52 10.15 -12.41 -17.33
N MET A 53 10.64 -11.39 -16.64
CA MET A 53 11.48 -11.54 -15.44
C MET A 53 10.70 -12.01 -14.20
N CYS A 54 9.39 -11.96 -14.24
CA CYS A 54 8.51 -12.30 -13.12
C CYS A 54 7.85 -13.68 -13.30
N ILE A 55 7.32 -13.95 -14.51
CA ILE A 55 6.50 -15.14 -14.78
C ILE A 55 7.25 -16.45 -14.60
N GLY A 56 8.57 -16.47 -14.86
CA GLY A 56 9.39 -17.67 -14.68
C GLY A 56 9.40 -18.23 -13.26
N CYS A 57 9.05 -17.41 -12.29
CA CYS A 57 8.94 -17.80 -10.89
C CYS A 57 7.51 -17.67 -10.36
N HIS A 58 6.88 -16.52 -10.59
CA HIS A 58 5.61 -16.14 -9.95
C HIS A 58 4.35 -16.65 -10.67
N ALA A 59 4.45 -17.25 -11.85
CA ALA A 59 3.33 -17.83 -12.58
C ALA A 59 3.22 -19.36 -12.41
N ILE A 60 4.15 -20.01 -11.71
CA ILE A 60 4.18 -21.44 -11.51
C ILE A 60 3.61 -21.79 -10.14
N SER A 61 2.46 -22.47 -10.11
CA SER A 61 1.84 -22.90 -8.87
C SER A 61 2.74 -23.86 -8.10
N GLY A 62 2.94 -23.58 -6.80
CA GLY A 62 3.76 -24.40 -5.92
C GLY A 62 5.26 -24.37 -6.20
N TYR A 63 5.74 -23.44 -7.07
CA TYR A 63 7.17 -23.32 -7.35
C TYR A 63 7.97 -23.00 -6.10
N ARG A 64 9.05 -23.73 -5.91
CA ARG A 64 9.99 -23.53 -4.80
C ARG A 64 11.37 -23.19 -5.36
N SER A 65 11.88 -22.04 -4.99
CA SER A 65 13.26 -21.67 -5.24
C SER A 65 14.18 -22.36 -4.23
N SER A 66 15.35 -22.79 -4.68
CA SER A 66 16.38 -23.40 -3.81
C SER A 66 17.50 -22.42 -3.44
N PHE A 67 17.50 -21.23 -4.01
CA PHE A 67 18.50 -20.22 -3.74
C PHE A 67 17.84 -18.85 -3.46
N PRO A 68 18.27 -18.07 -2.45
CA PRO A 68 19.39 -18.35 -1.50
C PRO A 68 19.08 -19.41 -0.44
N GLU A 69 17.83 -19.79 -0.32
CA GLU A 69 17.32 -20.84 0.56
C GLU A 69 16.03 -21.42 -0.01
N ILE A 70 15.58 -22.56 0.49
CA ILE A 70 14.33 -23.16 0.02
C ILE A 70 13.15 -22.26 0.40
N TYR A 71 12.54 -21.65 -0.60
CA TYR A 71 11.46 -20.70 -0.42
C TYR A 71 10.32 -20.96 -1.41
N THR A 72 9.09 -20.95 -0.93
CA THR A 72 7.91 -21.03 -1.80
C THR A 72 7.67 -19.68 -2.44
N VAL A 73 7.74 -19.63 -3.77
CA VAL A 73 7.51 -18.40 -4.53
C VAL A 73 6.00 -18.09 -4.56
N PRO A 74 5.55 -16.92 -4.11
CA PRO A 74 4.14 -16.60 -4.09
C PRO A 74 3.61 -16.34 -5.51
N MET A 75 2.40 -16.80 -5.79
CA MET A 75 1.64 -16.33 -6.94
C MET A 75 1.22 -14.88 -6.71
N ILE A 76 1.45 -13.99 -7.68
CA ILE A 76 1.17 -12.55 -7.55
C ILE A 76 -0.01 -12.07 -8.41
N GLY A 77 -0.56 -12.93 -9.25
CA GLY A 77 -1.78 -12.61 -10.03
C GLY A 77 -2.97 -12.33 -9.10
N GLY A 78 -3.69 -11.24 -9.36
CA GLY A 78 -4.82 -10.80 -8.54
C GLY A 78 -4.45 -10.09 -7.24
N GLN A 79 -3.16 -9.84 -6.99
CA GLN A 79 -2.72 -9.08 -5.82
C GLN A 79 -3.03 -7.59 -5.98
N ASN A 80 -3.26 -6.90 -4.87
CA ASN A 80 -3.51 -5.45 -4.87
C ASN A 80 -2.32 -4.68 -5.49
N ALA A 81 -2.62 -3.72 -6.39
CA ALA A 81 -1.60 -3.00 -7.14
C ALA A 81 -0.69 -2.15 -6.22
N GLU A 82 -1.27 -1.45 -5.26
CA GLU A 82 -0.52 -0.63 -4.30
C GLU A 82 0.43 -1.49 -3.45
N TYR A 83 -0.03 -2.69 -3.07
CA TYR A 83 0.82 -3.65 -2.36
C TYR A 83 1.99 -4.12 -3.21
N ILE A 84 1.77 -4.41 -4.51
CA ILE A 84 2.86 -4.84 -5.42
C ILE A 84 3.90 -3.74 -5.54
N VAL A 85 3.48 -2.47 -5.76
CA VAL A 85 4.41 -1.33 -5.83
C VAL A 85 5.18 -1.19 -4.53
N ALA A 86 4.50 -1.17 -3.38
CA ALA A 86 5.14 -1.03 -2.08
C ALA A 86 6.15 -2.16 -1.80
N ALA A 87 5.80 -3.39 -2.15
CA ALA A 87 6.68 -4.54 -1.99
C ALA A 87 7.94 -4.44 -2.87
N LEU A 88 7.80 -4.06 -4.15
CA LEU A 88 8.94 -3.87 -5.06
C LEU A 88 9.85 -2.74 -4.59
N GLN A 89 9.28 -1.61 -4.15
CA GLN A 89 10.04 -0.50 -3.59
C GLN A 89 10.79 -0.91 -2.32
N ALA A 90 10.15 -1.69 -1.43
CA ALA A 90 10.79 -2.18 -0.21
C ALA A 90 11.97 -3.14 -0.52
N TYR A 91 11.85 -3.98 -1.54
CA TYR A 91 12.97 -4.79 -2.02
C TYR A 91 14.09 -3.94 -2.61
N LYS A 92 13.76 -2.96 -3.46
CA LYS A 92 14.73 -2.03 -4.08
C LYS A 92 15.53 -1.28 -3.02
N LYS A 93 14.86 -0.77 -1.99
CA LYS A 93 15.49 -0.07 -0.85
C LYS A 93 16.24 -1.00 0.11
N GLY A 94 16.00 -2.30 0.05
CA GLY A 94 16.58 -3.29 0.97
C GLY A 94 15.85 -3.41 2.30
N GLU A 95 14.68 -2.83 2.43
CA GLU A 95 13.78 -2.94 3.60
C GLU A 95 13.19 -4.37 3.71
N ARG A 96 12.97 -5.04 2.56
CA ARG A 96 12.64 -6.47 2.49
C ARG A 96 13.89 -7.26 2.10
N LYS A 97 14.15 -8.32 2.87
CA LYS A 97 15.33 -9.16 2.69
C LYS A 97 15.00 -10.37 1.81
N HIS A 98 15.33 -10.31 0.54
CA HIS A 98 15.33 -11.44 -0.37
C HIS A 98 16.27 -11.11 -1.54
N PRO A 99 17.46 -11.71 -1.62
CA PRO A 99 18.50 -11.31 -2.60
C PRO A 99 18.03 -11.30 -4.04
N THR A 100 17.32 -12.35 -4.48
CA THR A 100 16.78 -12.44 -5.85
C THR A 100 15.80 -11.31 -6.14
N MET A 101 14.83 -11.06 -5.24
CA MET A 101 13.86 -9.99 -5.44
C MET A 101 14.48 -8.60 -5.36
N ARG A 102 15.52 -8.42 -4.54
CA ARG A 102 16.28 -7.17 -4.51
C ARG A 102 16.99 -6.91 -5.84
N GLY A 103 17.58 -7.94 -6.45
CA GLY A 103 18.20 -7.83 -7.77
C GLY A 103 17.19 -7.44 -8.85
N ILE A 104 16.03 -8.13 -8.90
CA ILE A 104 14.95 -7.81 -9.83
C ILE A 104 14.42 -6.39 -9.62
N ALA A 105 14.02 -6.04 -8.40
CA ALA A 105 13.46 -4.74 -8.09
C ALA A 105 14.46 -3.58 -8.30
N GLY A 106 15.75 -3.83 -8.10
CA GLY A 106 16.82 -2.86 -8.33
C GLY A 106 16.91 -2.37 -9.77
N SER A 107 16.54 -3.21 -10.74
CA SER A 107 16.54 -2.87 -12.17
C SER A 107 15.29 -2.12 -12.64
N LEU A 108 14.23 -2.06 -11.82
CA LEU A 108 12.96 -1.44 -12.19
C LEU A 108 12.94 0.06 -11.85
N THR A 109 12.35 0.84 -12.74
CA THR A 109 11.93 2.22 -12.44
C THR A 109 10.62 2.21 -11.64
N ASP A 110 10.24 3.34 -11.05
CA ASP A 110 8.96 3.46 -10.35
C ASP A 110 7.78 3.27 -11.31
N GLN A 111 7.93 3.72 -12.58
CA GLN A 111 6.91 3.48 -13.60
C GLN A 111 6.81 1.99 -13.97
N ASP A 112 7.94 1.28 -14.09
CA ASP A 112 7.92 -0.17 -14.32
C ASP A 112 7.20 -0.91 -13.19
N MET A 113 7.42 -0.51 -11.95
CA MET A 113 6.71 -1.08 -10.80
C MET A 113 5.21 -0.82 -10.86
N ALA A 114 4.81 0.39 -11.29
CA ALA A 114 3.40 0.74 -11.46
C ALA A 114 2.75 -0.07 -12.61
N ASP A 115 3.42 -0.18 -13.75
CA ASP A 115 2.94 -0.95 -14.90
C ASP A 115 2.75 -2.43 -14.54
N LEU A 116 3.75 -3.05 -13.93
CA LEU A 116 3.70 -4.43 -13.46
C LEU A 116 2.60 -4.63 -12.41
N ALA A 117 2.41 -3.66 -11.52
CA ALA A 117 1.40 -3.74 -10.48
C ALA A 117 -0.02 -3.78 -11.06
N VAL A 118 -0.36 -2.89 -12.01
CA VAL A 118 -1.68 -2.92 -12.65
C VAL A 118 -1.87 -4.15 -13.53
N TYR A 119 -0.81 -4.64 -14.18
CA TYR A 119 -0.85 -5.87 -14.95
C TYR A 119 -1.20 -7.08 -14.09
N TYR A 120 -0.49 -7.28 -12.97
CA TYR A 120 -0.73 -8.42 -12.10
C TYR A 120 -2.03 -8.30 -11.29
N SER A 121 -2.41 -7.10 -10.87
CA SER A 121 -3.67 -6.90 -10.13
C SER A 121 -4.91 -7.22 -10.97
N ALA A 122 -4.84 -7.00 -12.29
CA ALA A 122 -5.92 -7.33 -13.22
C ALA A 122 -6.04 -8.83 -13.54
N GLN A 123 -5.08 -9.67 -13.12
CA GLN A 123 -5.11 -11.09 -13.40
C GLN A 123 -6.05 -11.83 -12.43
N THR A 124 -6.72 -12.83 -12.97
CA THR A 124 -7.48 -13.82 -12.21
C THR A 124 -6.76 -15.17 -12.25
N SER A 125 -7.13 -16.12 -11.38
CA SER A 125 -6.60 -17.49 -11.43
C SER A 125 -6.74 -18.13 -12.80
N ALA A 126 -7.81 -17.82 -13.53
CA ALA A 126 -8.07 -18.33 -14.89
C ALA A 126 -7.12 -17.72 -15.95
N THR A 127 -6.72 -16.44 -15.78
CA THR A 127 -5.85 -15.77 -16.76
C THR A 127 -4.36 -16.08 -16.54
N THR A 128 -3.96 -16.38 -15.31
CA THR A 128 -2.56 -16.71 -14.98
C THR A 128 -2.13 -18.05 -15.59
N ILE A 129 -3.00 -19.03 -15.62
CA ILE A 129 -2.72 -20.39 -16.14
C ILE A 129 -2.65 -20.40 -17.69
N ASN A 130 -3.35 -19.50 -18.36
CA ASN A 130 -3.45 -19.52 -19.82
C ASN A 130 -2.25 -18.89 -20.57
N LYS A 131 -1.35 -18.21 -19.89
CA LYS A 131 -0.16 -17.57 -20.51
C LYS A 131 1.09 -18.46 -20.54
N LEU A 132 1.03 -19.63 -19.91
CA LEU A 132 2.13 -20.62 -19.91
C LEU A 132 1.90 -21.79 -20.89
N LYS A 133 0.87 -21.69 -21.74
CA LYS A 133 0.62 -22.63 -22.83
C LYS A 133 1.26 -22.04 -24.14
#